data_7f648bfca35d4acc17e8d891757cce4a
#
_entry.id   7f648bfca35d4acc17e8d891757cce4a
#
_cell.length_a   1.000
_cell.length_b   1.000
_cell.length_c   1.000
_cell.angle_alpha   90.00
_cell.angle_beta   90.00
_cell.angle_gamma   90.00
#
_symmetry.space_group_name_H-M   'P 1'
#
loop_
_entity.id
_entity.type
_entity.pdbx_description
1 polymer ?
#
loop_
_entity_poly.entity_id
_entity_poly.type
_entity_poly.pdbx_seq_one_letter_code
_entity_poly.pdbx_strand_id
1 'polypeptide(L)'
;MTVARLAVLLVWIAAGPLLAQGNVEYRVSFPEAGHHRVDVEVTFTGVPAGTLAVHMSQTSPGRYALHEFAKNVYAVRADNGAGQPLPIERSSPSQWNVSGHSGTVRVRYKVFGDRLDGTFLSVDATHAHMNIPASLMWARGLEDRPVRIAFDAPTDWKIATQLHATDDPRVFTAANLQYLADSPTELSAFVQRTFTVDREFRIALHHDGTDRDADRFTADLERIVREARAVFGEFPSFEVPYTFIADYLPWASDDAMEHRNSTILTSPSRIRVPDERVDLLGTAAHEFFHSWNVERIRPLSLEPFELDAPNPSGELWFGEGFTHYYQPLLMRRTSLWSDEQFAARIGELLDRVTRSPARKYNTPEDVSRLAQYVDQAAWIDPTNFGNHFLSYYDWGSMIAMGLDLSLRGRSGGAVTLDHYMRRLWQEFGRAAAAEGTVARPYTTSDLRRVLADVSGDAAFAQDFFARYIQGRDVVDYTALLARAGFVLRRRNPGRPWIGPVALRFGGGGGRVTEPTLEDTPAYAAGIDLDDEVLAIDGAPITSADRLDDVIRNRTPGDRVRVSIRRRGAARELTLTIGDDPTLEVVSVERTGRGLTQAERAFRERWLGSQQ
;
A
#
# COMPACT_ATOMS: atom_id res chain seq x y z
N MET A 1 9.49 -49.18 -64.01
CA MET A 1 8.23 -48.89 -63.30
C MET A 1 8.37 -49.38 -61.85
N THR A 2 8.70 -48.51 -60.94
CA THR A 2 8.96 -48.86 -59.55
C THR A 2 7.89 -48.16 -58.69
N VAL A 3 7.02 -48.94 -58.06
CA VAL A 3 5.90 -48.45 -57.24
C VAL A 3 6.41 -48.21 -55.82
N ALA A 4 6.45 -46.95 -55.37
CA ALA A 4 6.76 -46.58 -54.00
C ALA A 4 5.48 -46.76 -53.14
N ARG A 5 5.56 -47.61 -52.08
CA ARG A 5 4.53 -47.76 -51.07
C ARG A 5 4.71 -46.70 -49.99
N LEU A 6 3.72 -45.82 -49.85
CA LEU A 6 3.62 -44.85 -48.77
C LEU A 6 3.03 -45.55 -47.55
N ALA A 7 3.82 -45.65 -46.47
CA ALA A 7 3.33 -46.12 -45.18
C ALA A 7 2.79 -44.92 -44.36
N VAL A 8 1.50 -44.89 -44.12
CA VAL A 8 0.85 -43.90 -43.24
C VAL A 8 0.98 -44.41 -41.78
N LEU A 9 1.78 -43.72 -40.99
CA LEU A 9 1.86 -43.96 -39.55
C LEU A 9 0.67 -43.26 -38.87
N LEU A 10 -0.35 -44.00 -38.41
CA LEU A 10 -1.39 -43.51 -37.53
C LEU A 10 -0.82 -43.37 -36.10
N VAL A 11 -0.54 -42.14 -35.68
CA VAL A 11 -0.26 -41.84 -34.27
C VAL A 11 -1.58 -41.83 -33.50
N TRP A 12 -1.80 -42.84 -32.69
CA TRP A 12 -2.86 -42.84 -31.70
C TRP A 12 -2.45 -41.92 -30.54
N ILE A 13 -3.01 -40.71 -30.49
CA ILE A 13 -2.98 -39.87 -29.29
C ILE A 13 -4.01 -40.51 -28.34
N ALA A 14 -3.55 -41.23 -27.35
CA ALA A 14 -4.38 -41.67 -26.25
C ALA A 14 -4.81 -40.43 -25.46
N ALA A 15 -6.03 -39.96 -25.68
CA ALA A 15 -6.67 -39.03 -24.76
C ALA A 15 -6.86 -39.78 -23.43
N GLY A 16 -5.95 -39.54 -22.49
CA GLY A 16 -6.15 -39.95 -21.10
C GLY A 16 -7.46 -39.32 -20.61
N PRO A 17 -8.20 -39.98 -19.69
CA PRO A 17 -9.38 -39.36 -19.11
C PRO A 17 -8.96 -38.03 -18.49
N LEU A 18 -9.54 -36.92 -18.93
CA LEU A 18 -9.58 -35.69 -18.15
C LEU A 18 -10.28 -36.08 -16.83
N LEU A 19 -9.49 -36.31 -15.80
CA LEU A 19 -10.01 -36.35 -14.45
C LEU A 19 -10.73 -35.04 -14.25
N ALA A 20 -12.01 -35.06 -13.98
CA ALA A 20 -12.75 -33.85 -13.66
C ALA A 20 -11.98 -33.12 -12.57
N GLN A 21 -11.48 -31.94 -12.90
CA GLN A 21 -10.69 -31.12 -11.98
C GLN A 21 -11.61 -30.82 -10.79
N GLY A 22 -11.25 -31.27 -9.58
CA GLY A 22 -12.11 -31.08 -8.40
C GLY A 22 -12.23 -29.59 -8.11
N ASN A 23 -13.30 -29.20 -7.46
CA ASN A 23 -13.63 -27.82 -7.09
C ASN A 23 -13.28 -27.53 -5.64
N VAL A 24 -13.12 -26.24 -5.33
CA VAL A 24 -13.06 -25.71 -3.96
C VAL A 24 -14.33 -24.90 -3.73
N GLU A 25 -15.10 -25.27 -2.70
CA GLU A 25 -16.36 -24.59 -2.37
C GLU A 25 -16.34 -24.05 -0.95
N TYR A 26 -16.57 -22.73 -0.82
CA TYR A 26 -16.69 -22.06 0.48
C TYR A 26 -18.15 -21.70 0.76
N ARG A 27 -18.52 -21.80 2.04
CA ARG A 27 -19.72 -21.21 2.60
C ARG A 27 -19.33 -20.39 3.82
N VAL A 28 -19.69 -19.11 3.80
CA VAL A 28 -19.41 -18.15 4.89
C VAL A 28 -20.74 -17.72 5.49
N SER A 29 -20.87 -17.75 6.81
CA SER A 29 -22.09 -17.36 7.51
C SER A 29 -21.78 -16.55 8.78
N PHE A 30 -22.74 -15.75 9.21
CA PHE A 30 -22.56 -14.72 10.24
C PHE A 30 -23.54 -14.88 11.42
N PRO A 31 -23.73 -16.09 11.99
CA PRO A 31 -24.73 -16.31 13.05
C PRO A 31 -24.40 -15.59 14.36
N GLU A 32 -23.13 -15.23 14.56
CA GLU A 32 -22.60 -14.59 15.76
C GLU A 32 -21.85 -13.28 15.43
N ALA A 33 -22.30 -12.56 14.38
CA ALA A 33 -21.68 -11.31 13.94
C ALA A 33 -21.53 -10.26 15.07
N GLY A 34 -22.53 -10.13 15.95
CA GLY A 34 -22.46 -9.24 17.12
C GLY A 34 -21.38 -9.62 18.16
N HIS A 35 -20.70 -10.76 17.98
CA HIS A 35 -19.55 -11.20 18.75
C HIS A 35 -18.27 -11.27 17.89
N HIS A 36 -18.24 -10.57 16.75
CA HIS A 36 -17.10 -10.49 15.83
C HIS A 36 -16.65 -11.84 15.29
N ARG A 37 -17.59 -12.75 15.01
CA ARG A 37 -17.31 -14.14 14.61
C ARG A 37 -17.98 -14.50 13.30
N VAL A 38 -17.21 -15.21 12.47
CA VAL A 38 -17.63 -15.79 11.20
C VAL A 38 -17.51 -17.31 11.28
N ASP A 39 -18.50 -18.03 10.78
CA ASP A 39 -18.45 -19.47 10.57
C ASP A 39 -18.11 -19.75 9.10
N VAL A 40 -17.06 -20.52 8.88
CA VAL A 40 -16.59 -20.89 7.54
C VAL A 40 -16.63 -22.41 7.37
N GLU A 41 -17.17 -22.84 6.24
CA GLU A 41 -17.07 -24.20 5.74
C GLU A 41 -16.35 -24.17 4.38
N VAL A 42 -15.32 -24.99 4.22
CA VAL A 42 -14.68 -25.20 2.91
C VAL A 42 -14.69 -26.69 2.57
N THR A 43 -15.09 -27.01 1.34
CA THR A 43 -15.11 -28.37 0.80
C THR A 43 -14.15 -28.48 -0.38
N PHE A 44 -13.18 -29.37 -0.25
CA PHE A 44 -12.24 -29.74 -1.30
C PHE A 44 -12.67 -31.09 -1.90
N THR A 45 -12.88 -31.13 -3.22
CA THR A 45 -13.24 -32.38 -3.93
C THR A 45 -12.12 -32.82 -4.86
N GLY A 46 -12.06 -34.10 -5.21
CA GLY A 46 -11.00 -34.64 -6.05
C GLY A 46 -9.60 -34.47 -5.42
N VAL A 47 -9.51 -34.54 -4.09
CA VAL A 47 -8.26 -34.44 -3.34
C VAL A 47 -7.41 -35.69 -3.62
N PRO A 48 -6.12 -35.54 -4.04
CA PRO A 48 -5.21 -36.65 -4.24
C PRO A 48 -5.07 -37.51 -2.98
N ALA A 49 -4.77 -38.80 -3.14
CA ALA A 49 -4.54 -39.67 -2.00
C ALA A 49 -3.37 -39.21 -1.13
N GLY A 50 -3.49 -39.30 0.18
CA GLY A 50 -2.49 -38.89 1.15
C GLY A 50 -3.04 -37.96 2.21
N THR A 51 -2.20 -37.09 2.72
CA THR A 51 -2.58 -36.05 3.70
C THR A 51 -2.82 -34.73 2.97
N LEU A 52 -3.95 -34.08 3.22
CA LEU A 52 -4.23 -32.73 2.74
C LEU A 52 -3.70 -31.71 3.74
N ALA A 53 -2.78 -30.84 3.30
CA ALA A 53 -2.33 -29.71 4.09
C ALA A 53 -3.26 -28.51 3.84
N VAL A 54 -3.97 -28.09 4.87
CA VAL A 54 -4.86 -26.93 4.87
C VAL A 54 -4.19 -25.80 5.63
N HIS A 55 -4.14 -24.61 5.03
CA HIS A 55 -3.41 -23.46 5.53
C HIS A 55 -4.34 -22.27 5.80
N MET A 56 -4.00 -21.49 6.80
CA MET A 56 -4.39 -20.10 6.91
C MET A 56 -3.23 -19.25 6.40
N SER A 57 -3.50 -18.25 5.56
CA SER A 57 -2.46 -17.40 4.99
C SER A 57 -1.66 -16.69 6.08
N GLN A 58 -0.41 -16.36 5.76
CA GLN A 58 0.48 -15.55 6.60
C GLN A 58 0.88 -14.23 5.91
N THR A 59 0.36 -14.01 4.71
CA THR A 59 0.54 -12.80 3.91
C THR A 59 -0.75 -12.48 3.18
N SER A 60 -0.82 -11.30 2.58
CA SER A 60 -1.94 -10.85 1.76
C SER A 60 -1.41 -10.13 0.53
N PRO A 61 -2.04 -10.28 -0.67
CA PRO A 61 -1.79 -9.35 -1.78
C PRO A 61 -1.91 -7.91 -1.31
N GLY A 62 -1.03 -7.03 -1.77
CA GLY A 62 -0.96 -5.63 -1.32
C GLY A 62 -0.27 -5.42 0.03
N ARG A 63 0.12 -6.50 0.76
CA ARG A 63 0.88 -6.43 2.02
C ARG A 63 2.20 -7.17 1.93
N TYR A 64 3.22 -6.60 2.55
CA TYR A 64 4.59 -7.11 2.42
C TYR A 64 5.11 -7.76 3.71
N ALA A 65 4.38 -7.66 4.82
CA ALA A 65 4.75 -8.21 6.11
C ALA A 65 4.14 -9.60 6.38
N LEU A 66 4.70 -10.28 7.38
CA LEU A 66 4.13 -11.51 7.92
C LEU A 66 2.97 -11.17 8.86
N HIS A 67 1.82 -11.81 8.65
CA HIS A 67 0.63 -11.67 9.47
C HIS A 67 0.26 -12.96 10.19
N GLU A 68 -0.18 -12.84 11.44
CA GLU A 68 -0.56 -13.98 12.28
C GLU A 68 -2.08 -14.26 12.21
N PHE A 69 -2.67 -14.32 11.01
CA PHE A 69 -4.13 -14.50 10.84
C PHE A 69 -4.65 -15.75 11.56
N ALA A 70 -3.88 -16.84 11.55
CA ALA A 70 -4.25 -18.11 12.17
C ALA A 70 -4.45 -18.05 13.70
N LYS A 71 -4.02 -16.97 14.39
CA LYS A 71 -4.26 -16.78 15.83
C LYS A 71 -5.73 -16.63 16.18
N ASN A 72 -6.53 -16.14 15.22
CA ASN A 72 -7.96 -15.88 15.37
C ASN A 72 -8.83 -17.06 14.93
N VAL A 73 -8.23 -18.17 14.46
CA VAL A 73 -8.92 -19.37 13.99
C VAL A 73 -9.05 -20.39 15.10
N TYR A 74 -10.27 -20.91 15.29
CA TYR A 74 -10.58 -21.90 16.32
C TYR A 74 -11.73 -22.82 15.93
N ALA A 75 -12.01 -23.86 16.75
CA ALA A 75 -13.04 -24.88 16.51
C ALA A 75 -12.88 -25.62 15.17
N VAL A 76 -11.65 -25.80 14.71
CA VAL A 76 -11.35 -26.48 13.44
C VAL A 76 -11.69 -27.97 13.54
N ARG A 77 -12.47 -28.48 12.57
CA ARG A 77 -12.85 -29.88 12.45
C ARG A 77 -12.95 -30.25 10.97
N ALA A 78 -12.72 -31.53 10.68
CA ALA A 78 -12.85 -32.08 9.32
C ALA A 78 -13.79 -33.25 9.25
N ASP A 79 -14.46 -33.42 8.11
CA ASP A 79 -15.23 -34.58 7.75
C ASP A 79 -15.11 -34.91 6.23
N ASN A 80 -15.61 -36.03 5.80
CA ASN A 80 -15.51 -36.52 4.42
C ASN A 80 -16.59 -35.96 3.47
N GLY A 81 -17.27 -34.88 3.83
CA GLY A 81 -18.40 -34.32 3.06
C GLY A 81 -19.74 -34.98 3.35
N ALA A 82 -19.75 -36.23 3.75
CA ALA A 82 -20.97 -36.96 4.19
C ALA A 82 -21.19 -36.88 5.72
N GLY A 83 -20.36 -36.13 6.43
CA GLY A 83 -20.47 -35.91 7.87
C GLY A 83 -19.70 -36.92 8.73
N GLN A 84 -18.95 -37.85 8.14
CA GLN A 84 -18.08 -38.75 8.90
C GLN A 84 -16.78 -38.03 9.28
N PRO A 85 -16.42 -37.93 10.58
CA PRO A 85 -15.23 -37.21 11.02
C PRO A 85 -13.95 -37.76 10.39
N LEU A 86 -13.05 -36.86 10.02
CA LEU A 86 -11.69 -37.17 9.57
C LEU A 86 -10.68 -36.70 10.63
N PRO A 87 -9.58 -37.45 10.82
CA PRO A 87 -8.47 -36.98 11.65
C PRO A 87 -7.90 -35.68 11.10
N ILE A 88 -7.79 -34.66 11.96
CA ILE A 88 -7.18 -33.39 11.67
C ILE A 88 -6.24 -33.01 12.80
N GLU A 89 -5.01 -32.59 12.46
CA GLU A 89 -3.97 -32.20 13.39
C GLU A 89 -3.38 -30.84 12.99
N ARG A 90 -3.24 -29.93 13.95
CA ARG A 90 -2.54 -28.65 13.73
C ARG A 90 -1.04 -28.89 13.80
N SER A 91 -0.38 -29.01 12.64
CA SER A 91 1.05 -29.36 12.50
C SER A 91 1.98 -28.14 12.63
N SER A 92 1.47 -26.92 12.40
CA SER A 92 2.18 -25.66 12.63
C SER A 92 1.19 -24.56 13.07
N PRO A 93 1.64 -23.35 13.45
CA PRO A 93 0.73 -22.26 13.82
C PRO A 93 -0.33 -21.93 12.76
N SER A 94 -0.04 -22.12 11.45
CA SER A 94 -0.91 -21.76 10.35
C SER A 94 -1.36 -22.94 9.48
N GLN A 95 -1.00 -24.21 9.84
CA GLN A 95 -1.28 -25.39 9.01
C GLN A 95 -2.00 -26.48 9.81
N TRP A 96 -2.98 -27.13 9.17
CA TRP A 96 -3.67 -28.32 9.63
C TRP A 96 -3.57 -29.45 8.61
N ASN A 97 -3.23 -30.64 9.06
CA ASN A 97 -3.11 -31.84 8.24
C ASN A 97 -4.35 -32.70 8.41
N VAL A 98 -5.07 -32.99 7.31
CA VAL A 98 -6.24 -33.87 7.28
C VAL A 98 -5.86 -35.19 6.62
N SER A 99 -6.12 -36.31 7.31
CA SER A 99 -5.81 -37.65 6.80
C SER A 99 -7.05 -38.55 6.74
N GLY A 100 -6.91 -39.72 6.10
CA GLY A 100 -7.97 -40.74 6.05
C GLY A 100 -9.14 -40.43 5.11
N HIS A 101 -9.03 -39.42 4.25
CA HIS A 101 -10.05 -39.08 3.26
C HIS A 101 -9.97 -39.98 2.01
N SER A 102 -11.07 -40.06 1.26
CA SER A 102 -11.20 -40.79 0.00
C SER A 102 -11.46 -39.85 -1.20
N GLY A 103 -10.89 -38.66 -1.17
CA GLY A 103 -10.98 -37.66 -2.26
C GLY A 103 -11.90 -36.47 -1.99
N THR A 104 -12.64 -36.47 -0.86
CA THR A 104 -13.39 -35.28 -0.39
C THR A 104 -13.01 -34.97 1.04
N VAL A 105 -12.73 -33.70 1.30
CA VAL A 105 -12.43 -33.17 2.62
C VAL A 105 -13.25 -31.89 2.82
N ARG A 106 -14.02 -31.85 3.91
CA ARG A 106 -14.73 -30.66 4.35
C ARG A 106 -14.16 -30.20 5.68
N VAL A 107 -13.69 -28.93 5.73
CA VAL A 107 -13.18 -28.31 6.95
C VAL A 107 -14.12 -27.20 7.39
N ARG A 108 -14.47 -27.22 8.68
CA ARG A 108 -15.27 -26.18 9.33
C ARG A 108 -14.48 -25.53 10.44
N TYR A 109 -14.59 -24.23 10.54
CA TYR A 109 -13.90 -23.45 11.57
C TYR A 109 -14.61 -22.13 11.84
N LYS A 110 -14.20 -21.46 12.90
CA LYS A 110 -14.63 -20.10 13.24
C LYS A 110 -13.44 -19.15 13.16
N VAL A 111 -13.70 -17.92 12.75
CA VAL A 111 -12.70 -16.83 12.75
C VAL A 111 -13.25 -15.68 13.57
N PHE A 112 -12.44 -15.11 14.44
CA PHE A 112 -12.70 -13.85 15.12
C PHE A 112 -12.04 -12.70 14.35
N GLY A 113 -12.77 -11.58 14.15
CA GLY A 113 -12.24 -10.38 13.49
C GLY A 113 -12.96 -9.12 13.93
N ASP A 114 -12.18 -8.17 14.49
CA ASP A 114 -12.67 -6.89 14.98
C ASP A 114 -11.65 -5.78 14.71
N ARG A 115 -11.13 -5.78 13.48
CA ARG A 115 -10.24 -4.73 13.01
C ARG A 115 -10.58 -4.35 11.58
N LEU A 116 -11.16 -3.16 11.42
CA LEU A 116 -11.58 -2.60 10.14
C LEU A 116 -10.42 -1.83 9.50
N ASP A 117 -9.69 -2.51 8.64
CA ASP A 117 -8.66 -1.96 7.75
C ASP A 117 -8.49 -2.88 6.52
N GLY A 118 -7.59 -2.56 5.61
CA GLY A 118 -7.35 -3.34 4.38
C GLY A 118 -6.72 -4.72 4.63
N THR A 119 -6.19 -5.00 5.81
CA THR A 119 -5.39 -6.20 6.10
C THR A 119 -6.19 -7.30 6.80
N PHE A 120 -7.14 -6.94 7.66
CA PHE A 120 -7.76 -7.88 8.59
C PHE A 120 -9.24 -8.14 8.26
N LEU A 121 -9.85 -8.99 9.09
CA LEU A 121 -11.29 -9.24 9.14
C LEU A 121 -11.91 -8.32 10.18
N SER A 122 -13.01 -7.65 9.84
CA SER A 122 -13.89 -6.97 10.78
C SER A 122 -15.33 -7.42 10.58
N VAL A 123 -15.97 -7.86 11.64
CA VAL A 123 -17.37 -8.29 11.60
C VAL A 123 -18.08 -7.78 12.83
N ASP A 124 -19.24 -7.16 12.63
CA ASP A 124 -20.16 -6.79 13.70
C ASP A 124 -21.63 -6.97 13.28
N ALA A 125 -22.55 -6.48 14.07
CA ALA A 125 -23.98 -6.62 13.77
C ALA A 125 -24.45 -5.79 12.55
N THR A 126 -23.61 -4.91 12.00
CA THR A 126 -23.93 -3.97 10.91
C THR A 126 -23.23 -4.30 9.60
N HIS A 127 -22.09 -4.99 9.64
CA HIS A 127 -21.29 -5.30 8.45
C HIS A 127 -20.33 -6.47 8.66
N ALA A 128 -19.78 -6.96 7.54
CA ALA A 128 -18.61 -7.82 7.49
C ALA A 128 -17.65 -7.33 6.40
N HIS A 129 -16.51 -6.82 6.82
CA HIS A 129 -15.38 -6.47 5.96
C HIS A 129 -14.37 -7.60 5.95
N MET A 130 -14.19 -8.24 4.81
CA MET A 130 -13.39 -9.46 4.69
C MET A 130 -12.20 -9.26 3.76
N ASN A 131 -10.99 -9.18 4.32
CA ASN A 131 -9.80 -9.54 3.58
C ASN A 131 -9.72 -11.07 3.53
N ILE A 132 -9.69 -11.64 2.33
CA ILE A 132 -9.79 -13.09 2.12
C ILE A 132 -8.65 -13.87 2.79
N PRO A 133 -7.36 -13.47 2.66
CA PRO A 133 -6.25 -14.13 3.36
C PRO A 133 -6.41 -14.19 4.89
N ALA A 134 -7.06 -13.19 5.48
CA ALA A 134 -7.35 -13.14 6.92
C ALA A 134 -8.57 -13.97 7.33
N SER A 135 -9.35 -14.50 6.36
CA SER A 135 -10.65 -15.08 6.60
C SER A 135 -10.76 -16.54 6.16
N LEU A 136 -10.15 -16.92 5.03
CA LEU A 136 -10.37 -18.21 4.39
C LEU A 136 -9.12 -19.10 4.41
N MET A 137 -9.29 -20.34 4.84
CA MET A 137 -8.27 -21.40 4.70
C MET A 137 -8.23 -21.90 3.26
N TRP A 138 -7.06 -22.27 2.80
CA TRP A 138 -6.79 -22.85 1.48
C TRP A 138 -6.01 -24.16 1.61
N ALA A 139 -5.83 -24.91 0.53
CA ALA A 139 -5.14 -26.20 0.58
C ALA A 139 -4.00 -26.26 -0.43
N ARG A 140 -2.82 -26.71 0.05
CA ARG A 140 -1.60 -26.89 -0.76
C ARG A 140 -1.82 -27.93 -1.86
N GLY A 141 -1.42 -27.55 -3.10
CA GLY A 141 -1.56 -28.37 -4.31
C GLY A 141 -2.94 -28.28 -4.96
N LEU A 142 -3.82 -27.37 -4.48
CA LEU A 142 -5.14 -27.13 -5.04
C LEU A 142 -5.34 -25.66 -5.46
N GLU A 143 -4.26 -24.90 -5.56
CA GLU A 143 -4.28 -23.45 -5.78
C GLU A 143 -4.87 -23.04 -7.13
N ASP A 144 -4.66 -23.86 -8.17
CA ASP A 144 -5.15 -23.60 -9.54
C ASP A 144 -6.60 -24.04 -9.79
N ARG A 145 -7.30 -24.51 -8.73
CA ARG A 145 -8.67 -24.99 -8.89
C ARG A 145 -9.68 -23.84 -8.90
N PRO A 146 -10.75 -23.98 -9.71
CA PRO A 146 -11.85 -23.03 -9.66
C PRO A 146 -12.52 -23.07 -8.27
N VAL A 147 -12.88 -21.87 -7.82
CA VAL A 147 -13.48 -21.65 -6.51
C VAL A 147 -14.92 -21.18 -6.69
N ARG A 148 -15.81 -21.67 -5.83
CA ARG A 148 -17.16 -21.17 -5.62
C ARG A 148 -17.31 -20.75 -4.17
N ILE A 149 -17.84 -19.54 -3.92
CA ILE A 149 -18.07 -19.03 -2.57
C ILE A 149 -19.51 -18.54 -2.42
N ALA A 150 -20.17 -18.96 -1.33
CA ALA A 150 -21.52 -18.55 -0.98
C ALA A 150 -21.52 -17.82 0.37
N PHE A 151 -22.20 -16.68 0.44
CA PHE A 151 -22.34 -15.86 1.65
C PHE A 151 -23.77 -15.99 2.19
N ASP A 152 -23.91 -16.53 3.38
CA ASP A 152 -25.17 -16.66 4.12
C ASP A 152 -25.27 -15.47 5.11
N ALA A 153 -25.51 -14.30 4.55
CA ALA A 153 -25.53 -13.02 5.24
C ALA A 153 -26.97 -12.56 5.55
N PRO A 154 -27.19 -11.62 6.49
CA PRO A 154 -28.48 -10.96 6.70
C PRO A 154 -29.10 -10.47 5.39
N THR A 155 -30.44 -10.44 5.32
CA THR A 155 -31.15 -10.18 4.05
C THR A 155 -31.04 -8.74 3.57
N ASP A 156 -30.77 -7.79 4.46
CA ASP A 156 -30.54 -6.37 4.22
C ASP A 156 -29.09 -6.03 3.85
N TRP A 157 -28.15 -6.98 3.97
CA TRP A 157 -26.77 -6.77 3.55
C TRP A 157 -26.61 -7.02 2.06
N LYS A 158 -26.04 -6.06 1.37
CA LYS A 158 -25.53 -6.16 0.00
C LYS A 158 -24.11 -6.71 0.02
N ILE A 159 -23.63 -7.19 -1.12
CA ILE A 159 -22.28 -7.73 -1.26
C ILE A 159 -21.53 -6.92 -2.33
N ALA A 160 -20.38 -6.37 -1.98
CA ALA A 160 -19.46 -5.72 -2.90
C ALA A 160 -18.13 -6.50 -2.93
N THR A 161 -17.73 -6.96 -4.11
CA THR A 161 -16.50 -7.73 -4.33
C THR A 161 -16.13 -7.66 -5.81
N GLN A 162 -14.87 -7.97 -6.13
CA GLN A 162 -14.43 -8.18 -7.52
C GLN A 162 -14.60 -9.62 -8.02
N LEU A 163 -15.10 -10.55 -7.21
CA LEU A 163 -15.41 -11.92 -7.62
C LEU A 163 -16.46 -11.93 -8.74
N HIS A 164 -16.43 -12.96 -9.59
CA HIS A 164 -17.43 -13.12 -10.65
C HIS A 164 -18.79 -13.49 -10.07
N ALA A 165 -19.80 -12.69 -10.40
CA ALA A 165 -21.19 -12.96 -9.99
C ALA A 165 -21.75 -14.20 -10.70
N THR A 166 -22.69 -14.88 -10.06
CA THR A 166 -23.51 -15.94 -10.65
C THR A 166 -24.98 -15.50 -10.75
N ASP A 167 -25.86 -16.39 -11.17
CA ASP A 167 -27.32 -16.13 -11.17
C ASP A 167 -27.88 -15.96 -9.75
N ASP A 168 -27.19 -16.48 -8.73
CA ASP A 168 -27.51 -16.26 -7.33
C ASP A 168 -26.67 -15.07 -6.80
N PRO A 169 -27.30 -13.96 -6.37
CA PRO A 169 -26.57 -12.76 -5.94
C PRO A 169 -25.74 -12.95 -4.64
N ARG A 170 -25.85 -14.08 -3.99
CA ARG A 170 -25.08 -14.45 -2.80
C ARG A 170 -23.96 -15.44 -3.10
N VAL A 171 -23.77 -15.81 -4.38
CA VAL A 171 -22.80 -16.80 -4.82
C VAL A 171 -21.90 -16.21 -5.88
N PHE A 172 -20.61 -16.39 -5.69
CA PHE A 172 -19.57 -15.87 -6.56
C PHE A 172 -18.57 -16.96 -6.94
N THR A 173 -17.75 -16.69 -7.95
CA THR A 173 -16.69 -17.60 -8.39
C THR A 173 -15.37 -16.87 -8.58
N ALA A 174 -14.26 -17.62 -8.47
CA ALA A 174 -12.91 -17.20 -8.84
C ALA A 174 -12.26 -18.32 -9.67
N ALA A 175 -11.37 -17.95 -10.58
CA ALA A 175 -10.69 -18.91 -11.44
C ALA A 175 -9.70 -19.80 -10.66
N ASN A 176 -9.09 -19.25 -9.62
CA ASN A 176 -8.03 -19.86 -8.81
C ASN A 176 -7.89 -19.18 -7.45
N LEU A 177 -6.97 -19.69 -6.61
CA LEU A 177 -6.69 -19.13 -5.29
C LEU A 177 -6.07 -17.72 -5.35
N GLN A 178 -5.22 -17.42 -6.33
CA GLN A 178 -4.58 -16.08 -6.43
C GLN A 178 -5.66 -15.00 -6.62
N TYR A 179 -6.60 -15.20 -7.53
CA TYR A 179 -7.70 -14.25 -7.72
C TYR A 179 -8.66 -14.20 -6.53
N LEU A 180 -8.94 -15.35 -5.88
CA LEU A 180 -9.75 -15.38 -4.66
C LEU A 180 -9.08 -14.57 -3.55
N ALA A 181 -7.79 -14.82 -3.27
CA ALA A 181 -7.05 -14.16 -2.20
C ALA A 181 -6.97 -12.64 -2.39
N ASP A 182 -6.96 -12.19 -3.64
CA ASP A 182 -6.96 -10.79 -4.06
C ASP A 182 -8.37 -10.18 -4.16
N SER A 183 -9.41 -10.85 -3.67
CA SER A 183 -10.81 -10.42 -3.84
C SER A 183 -11.48 -10.06 -2.52
N PRO A 184 -11.18 -8.89 -1.95
CA PRO A 184 -11.84 -8.44 -0.72
C PRO A 184 -13.36 -8.37 -0.91
N THR A 185 -14.08 -8.49 0.19
CA THR A 185 -15.54 -8.51 0.16
C THR A 185 -16.12 -7.70 1.31
N GLU A 186 -16.96 -6.73 0.99
CA GLU A 186 -17.77 -5.98 1.95
C GLU A 186 -19.23 -6.47 1.89
N LEU A 187 -19.79 -6.76 3.06
CA LEU A 187 -21.18 -7.15 3.22
C LEU A 187 -21.85 -6.22 4.24
N SER A 188 -22.68 -5.30 3.77
CA SER A 188 -23.40 -4.34 4.62
C SER A 188 -24.58 -3.70 3.89
N ALA A 189 -25.25 -2.78 4.56
CA ALA A 189 -26.27 -1.92 3.94
C ALA A 189 -25.67 -0.71 3.19
N PHE A 190 -24.46 -0.82 2.67
CA PHE A 190 -23.73 0.27 2.01
C PHE A 190 -24.52 0.99 0.93
N VAL A 191 -24.18 2.27 0.70
CA VAL A 191 -24.69 3.07 -0.41
C VAL A 191 -23.91 2.74 -1.67
N GLN A 192 -24.60 2.29 -2.71
CA GLN A 192 -23.97 2.03 -3.99
C GLN A 192 -24.05 3.24 -4.90
N ARG A 193 -22.94 3.57 -5.56
CA ARG A 193 -22.88 4.54 -6.67
C ARG A 193 -22.15 3.91 -7.85
N THR A 194 -22.46 4.41 -9.05
CA THR A 194 -21.79 4.01 -10.30
C THR A 194 -21.51 5.23 -11.15
N PHE A 195 -20.46 5.14 -11.96
CA PHE A 195 -20.18 6.10 -13.01
C PHE A 195 -19.54 5.39 -14.21
N THR A 196 -19.47 6.05 -15.36
CA THR A 196 -18.93 5.45 -16.59
C THR A 196 -17.83 6.32 -17.20
N VAL A 197 -16.66 5.71 -17.35
CA VAL A 197 -15.53 6.25 -18.13
C VAL A 197 -15.03 5.10 -19.02
N ASP A 198 -15.45 5.07 -20.27
CA ASP A 198 -15.27 3.96 -21.21
C ASP A 198 -15.86 2.62 -20.75
N ARG A 199 -16.00 2.41 -19.44
CA ARG A 199 -16.60 1.25 -18.76
C ARG A 199 -17.21 1.63 -17.42
N GLU A 200 -17.99 0.73 -16.84
CA GLU A 200 -18.62 0.93 -15.55
C GLU A 200 -17.60 0.82 -14.39
N PHE A 201 -17.71 1.74 -13.45
CA PHE A 201 -17.07 1.74 -12.16
C PHE A 201 -18.13 1.71 -11.06
N ARG A 202 -17.86 1.00 -9.98
CA ARG A 202 -18.75 0.87 -8.82
C ARG A 202 -18.08 1.42 -7.58
N ILE A 203 -18.90 1.98 -6.71
CA ILE A 203 -18.48 2.45 -5.38
C ILE A 203 -19.46 1.86 -4.38
N ALA A 204 -18.96 1.08 -3.44
CA ALA A 204 -19.67 0.63 -2.26
C ALA A 204 -19.22 1.53 -1.09
N LEU A 205 -20.09 2.44 -0.66
CA LEU A 205 -19.81 3.41 0.39
C LEU A 205 -20.56 3.04 1.67
N HIS A 206 -19.84 2.61 2.68
CA HIS A 206 -20.35 2.45 4.04
C HIS A 206 -19.88 3.68 4.86
N HIS A 207 -20.80 4.58 5.17
CA HIS A 207 -20.48 5.92 5.72
C HIS A 207 -21.64 6.53 6.51
N ASP A 208 -21.35 7.58 7.29
CA ASP A 208 -22.32 8.33 8.10
C ASP A 208 -22.86 9.62 7.44
N GLY A 209 -22.50 9.87 6.18
CA GLY A 209 -22.92 11.06 5.43
C GLY A 209 -24.27 10.90 4.75
N THR A 210 -24.64 11.89 3.91
CA THR A 210 -25.87 11.91 3.12
C THR A 210 -25.64 11.39 1.69
N ASP A 211 -26.73 11.07 0.97
CA ASP A 211 -26.67 10.76 -0.47
C ASP A 211 -25.96 11.85 -1.28
N ARG A 212 -26.19 13.13 -0.92
CA ARG A 212 -25.50 14.25 -1.58
C ARG A 212 -23.99 14.24 -1.37
N ASP A 213 -23.51 13.77 -0.22
CA ASP A 213 -22.08 13.65 0.05
C ASP A 213 -21.50 12.50 -0.76
N ALA A 214 -22.23 11.37 -0.86
CA ALA A 214 -21.86 10.25 -1.74
C ALA A 214 -21.81 10.66 -3.22
N ASP A 215 -22.78 11.47 -3.70
CA ASP A 215 -22.81 11.98 -5.08
C ASP A 215 -21.59 12.88 -5.38
N ARG A 216 -21.21 13.75 -4.42
CA ARG A 216 -20.04 14.61 -4.55
C ARG A 216 -18.73 13.81 -4.58
N PHE A 217 -18.59 12.85 -3.67
CA PHE A 217 -17.44 11.95 -3.64
C PHE A 217 -17.32 11.22 -4.97
N THR A 218 -18.41 10.68 -5.50
CA THR A 218 -18.47 9.98 -6.80
C THR A 218 -18.02 10.87 -7.95
N ALA A 219 -18.52 12.10 -8.03
CA ALA A 219 -18.18 13.04 -9.10
C ALA A 219 -16.69 13.44 -9.07
N ASP A 220 -16.12 13.64 -7.88
CA ASP A 220 -14.70 13.95 -7.73
C ASP A 220 -13.82 12.74 -8.04
N LEU A 221 -14.22 11.52 -7.65
CA LEU A 221 -13.53 10.27 -7.98
C LEU A 221 -13.54 9.99 -9.49
N GLU A 222 -14.64 10.25 -10.18
CA GLU A 222 -14.71 10.13 -11.64
C GLU A 222 -13.64 10.98 -12.33
N ARG A 223 -13.38 12.21 -11.85
CA ARG A 223 -12.32 13.08 -12.39
C ARG A 223 -10.94 12.47 -12.22
N ILE A 224 -10.68 11.87 -11.05
CA ILE A 224 -9.42 11.17 -10.75
C ILE A 224 -9.22 9.98 -11.69
N VAL A 225 -10.27 9.16 -11.85
CA VAL A 225 -10.24 7.98 -12.75
C VAL A 225 -9.94 8.37 -14.19
N ARG A 226 -10.54 9.47 -14.69
CA ARG A 226 -10.26 10.01 -16.02
C ARG A 226 -8.81 10.46 -16.16
N GLU A 227 -8.27 11.17 -15.17
CA GLU A 227 -6.90 11.68 -15.21
C GLU A 227 -5.87 10.53 -15.11
N ALA A 228 -6.09 9.54 -14.25
CA ALA A 228 -5.25 8.35 -14.17
C ALA A 228 -5.21 7.57 -15.49
N ARG A 229 -6.37 7.41 -16.14
CA ARG A 229 -6.44 6.82 -17.49
C ARG A 229 -5.61 7.59 -18.52
N ALA A 230 -5.59 8.92 -18.45
CA ALA A 230 -4.84 9.74 -19.38
C ALA A 230 -3.32 9.52 -19.28
N VAL A 231 -2.80 9.15 -18.11
CA VAL A 231 -1.39 8.79 -17.92
C VAL A 231 -1.02 7.60 -18.80
N PHE A 232 -1.83 6.55 -18.82
CA PHE A 232 -1.55 5.29 -19.54
C PHE A 232 -2.13 5.25 -20.96
N GLY A 233 -3.15 6.06 -21.24
CA GLY A 233 -3.85 6.15 -22.51
C GLY A 233 -5.03 5.17 -22.65
N GLU A 234 -5.10 4.14 -21.81
CA GLU A 234 -6.18 3.13 -21.79
C GLU A 234 -6.32 2.56 -20.37
N PHE A 235 -7.46 1.95 -20.07
CA PHE A 235 -7.63 1.14 -18.87
C PHE A 235 -7.06 -0.26 -19.06
N PRO A 236 -6.70 -0.94 -17.95
CA PRO A 236 -6.52 -2.39 -17.96
C PRO A 236 -7.80 -3.11 -18.44
N SER A 237 -7.66 -4.33 -18.90
CA SER A 237 -8.81 -5.21 -19.11
C SER A 237 -9.32 -5.66 -17.75
N PHE A 238 -10.30 -4.94 -17.19
CA PHE A 238 -10.97 -5.42 -15.98
C PHE A 238 -11.92 -6.57 -16.36
N GLU A 239 -11.80 -7.68 -15.66
CA GLU A 239 -12.63 -8.88 -15.87
C GLU A 239 -14.06 -8.66 -15.37
N VAL A 240 -14.21 -7.76 -14.39
CA VAL A 240 -15.47 -7.28 -13.80
C VAL A 240 -15.42 -5.76 -13.69
N PRO A 241 -16.55 -5.04 -13.45
CA PRO A 241 -16.50 -3.61 -13.15
C PRO A 241 -15.61 -3.33 -11.94
N TYR A 242 -14.66 -2.39 -12.09
CA TYR A 242 -13.80 -1.99 -10.98
C TYR A 242 -14.61 -1.44 -9.82
N THR A 243 -14.36 -1.92 -8.61
CA THR A 243 -15.15 -1.59 -7.43
C THR A 243 -14.30 -0.92 -6.35
N PHE A 244 -14.63 0.32 -6.00
CA PHE A 244 -14.11 0.98 -4.80
C PHE A 244 -14.96 0.52 -3.61
N ILE A 245 -14.35 -0.16 -2.64
CA ILE A 245 -14.97 -0.60 -1.40
C ILE A 245 -14.49 0.37 -0.31
N ALA A 246 -15.38 1.19 0.24
CA ALA A 246 -15.01 2.28 1.12
C ALA A 246 -15.80 2.24 2.43
N ASP A 247 -15.12 1.97 3.53
CA ASP A 247 -15.64 1.99 4.90
C ASP A 247 -15.12 3.23 5.64
N TYR A 248 -15.87 4.33 5.53
CA TYR A 248 -15.57 5.60 6.18
C TYR A 248 -16.38 5.74 7.46
N LEU A 249 -15.92 5.05 8.50
CA LEU A 249 -16.63 4.83 9.76
C LEU A 249 -15.76 5.27 10.95
N PRO A 250 -16.35 5.83 12.03
CA PRO A 250 -15.58 6.37 13.16
C PRO A 250 -14.65 5.38 13.87
N TRP A 251 -14.85 4.08 13.69
CA TRP A 251 -14.03 3.01 14.29
C TRP A 251 -13.09 2.34 13.28
N ALA A 252 -13.10 2.75 12.00
CA ALA A 252 -12.15 2.27 11.02
C ALA A 252 -10.74 2.81 11.30
N SER A 253 -9.73 2.04 10.94
CA SER A 253 -8.35 2.51 10.88
C SER A 253 -8.11 3.24 9.55
N ASP A 254 -7.23 4.24 9.53
CA ASP A 254 -6.73 4.79 8.28
C ASP A 254 -5.85 3.75 7.59
N ASP A 255 -6.38 3.19 6.50
CA ASP A 255 -5.68 2.20 5.69
C ASP A 255 -6.30 2.13 4.29
N ALA A 256 -5.54 1.59 3.33
CA ALA A 256 -6.05 1.27 2.01
C ALA A 256 -5.23 0.12 1.43
N MET A 257 -5.79 -0.55 0.43
CA MET A 257 -5.11 -1.65 -0.24
C MET A 257 -5.63 -1.81 -1.66
N GLU A 258 -4.70 -1.88 -2.57
CA GLU A 258 -4.95 -2.16 -3.96
C GLU A 258 -5.30 -3.62 -4.20
N HIS A 259 -6.16 -3.86 -5.19
CA HIS A 259 -6.50 -5.17 -5.72
C HIS A 259 -6.71 -5.09 -7.23
N ARG A 260 -6.64 -6.22 -7.92
CA ARG A 260 -6.66 -6.29 -9.38
C ARG A 260 -7.82 -5.54 -10.03
N ASN A 261 -9.05 -5.68 -9.52
CA ASN A 261 -10.26 -5.07 -10.05
C ASN A 261 -11.08 -4.35 -8.97
N SER A 262 -10.48 -4.10 -7.81
CA SER A 262 -11.09 -3.36 -6.71
C SER A 262 -10.04 -2.66 -5.86
N THR A 263 -10.47 -1.90 -4.89
CA THR A 263 -9.64 -1.39 -3.80
C THR A 263 -10.45 -1.28 -2.53
N ILE A 264 -9.77 -1.49 -1.40
CA ILE A 264 -10.28 -1.19 -0.07
C ILE A 264 -9.82 0.20 0.34
N LEU A 265 -10.72 0.97 0.93
CA LEU A 265 -10.47 2.30 1.49
C LEU A 265 -11.12 2.36 2.86
N THR A 266 -10.34 2.47 3.92
CA THR A 266 -10.88 2.58 5.28
C THR A 266 -10.37 3.83 5.98
N SER A 267 -11.23 4.52 6.72
CA SER A 267 -10.81 5.71 7.49
C SER A 267 -11.87 6.13 8.52
N PRO A 268 -11.48 6.70 9.67
CA PRO A 268 -12.40 7.39 10.55
C PRO A 268 -12.86 8.76 10.02
N SER A 269 -12.26 9.24 8.92
CA SER A 269 -12.58 10.51 8.26
C SER A 269 -13.96 10.46 7.57
N ARG A 270 -14.59 11.62 7.43
CA ARG A 270 -15.99 11.75 7.01
C ARG A 270 -16.12 12.40 5.65
N ILE A 271 -16.76 11.74 4.70
CA ILE A 271 -16.98 12.30 3.35
C ILE A 271 -17.79 13.61 3.34
N ARG A 272 -18.56 13.90 4.40
CA ARG A 272 -19.35 15.16 4.55
C ARG A 272 -18.48 16.38 4.87
N VAL A 273 -17.28 16.19 5.41
CA VAL A 273 -16.32 17.26 5.73
C VAL A 273 -15.44 17.50 4.52
N PRO A 274 -15.43 18.71 3.92
CA PRO A 274 -14.76 18.95 2.64
C PRO A 274 -13.28 18.59 2.61
N ASP A 275 -12.51 18.97 3.62
CA ASP A 275 -11.07 18.71 3.67
C ASP A 275 -10.80 17.21 3.87
N GLU A 276 -11.51 16.55 4.83
CA GLU A 276 -11.41 15.10 5.04
C GLU A 276 -11.78 14.34 3.74
N ARG A 277 -12.83 14.76 3.01
CA ARG A 277 -13.19 14.14 1.73
C ARG A 277 -12.09 14.27 0.68
N VAL A 278 -11.41 15.40 0.61
CA VAL A 278 -10.29 15.59 -0.33
C VAL A 278 -9.12 14.68 0.02
N ASP A 279 -8.84 14.47 1.31
CA ASP A 279 -7.78 13.54 1.75
C ASP A 279 -8.15 12.09 1.39
N LEU A 280 -9.41 11.67 1.63
CA LEU A 280 -9.92 10.35 1.23
C LEU A 280 -9.82 10.11 -0.30
N LEU A 281 -10.11 11.15 -1.10
CA LEU A 281 -9.93 11.09 -2.55
C LEU A 281 -8.45 10.98 -2.96
N GLY A 282 -7.55 11.54 -2.18
CA GLY A 282 -6.11 11.37 -2.37
C GLY A 282 -5.70 9.90 -2.21
N THR A 283 -6.18 9.23 -1.15
CA THR A 283 -5.97 7.79 -0.95
C THR A 283 -6.58 6.98 -2.10
N ALA A 284 -7.83 7.28 -2.50
CA ALA A 284 -8.46 6.61 -3.64
C ALA A 284 -7.70 6.80 -4.96
N ALA A 285 -7.02 7.94 -5.15
CA ALA A 285 -6.18 8.20 -6.32
C ALA A 285 -4.92 7.31 -6.32
N HIS A 286 -4.31 7.09 -5.15
CA HIS A 286 -3.17 6.19 -4.95
C HIS A 286 -3.56 4.76 -5.30
N GLU A 287 -4.59 4.24 -4.64
CA GLU A 287 -5.02 2.85 -4.81
C GLU A 287 -5.50 2.56 -6.25
N PHE A 288 -6.22 3.50 -6.85
CA PHE A 288 -6.67 3.30 -8.23
C PHE A 288 -5.52 3.27 -9.23
N PHE A 289 -4.44 4.03 -8.98
CA PHE A 289 -3.25 4.01 -9.84
C PHE A 289 -2.57 2.64 -9.85
N HIS A 290 -2.67 1.90 -8.76
CA HIS A 290 -2.19 0.52 -8.66
C HIS A 290 -2.87 -0.45 -9.62
N SER A 291 -4.03 -0.13 -10.20
CA SER A 291 -4.63 -0.94 -11.27
C SER A 291 -3.67 -1.20 -12.42
N TRP A 292 -2.71 -0.30 -12.66
CA TRP A 292 -1.59 -0.48 -13.57
C TRP A 292 -0.30 -0.87 -12.84
N ASN A 293 0.12 -0.07 -11.89
CA ASN A 293 1.37 -0.20 -11.11
C ASN A 293 1.02 -0.46 -9.64
N VAL A 294 0.93 -1.65 -9.25
CA VAL A 294 1.65 -2.90 -9.20
C VAL A 294 0.79 -4.11 -9.65
N GLU A 295 -0.51 -3.91 -9.88
CA GLU A 295 -1.39 -5.03 -10.16
C GLU A 295 -1.09 -5.70 -11.50
N ARG A 296 -0.54 -4.95 -12.45
CA ARG A 296 -0.22 -5.47 -13.78
C ARG A 296 1.20 -5.17 -14.24
N ILE A 297 1.74 -3.99 -13.93
CA ILE A 297 3.18 -3.71 -14.01
C ILE A 297 3.76 -4.18 -12.68
N ARG A 298 4.05 -5.49 -12.57
CA ARG A 298 4.42 -6.16 -11.31
C ARG A 298 5.87 -6.61 -11.35
N PRO A 299 6.66 -6.42 -10.26
CA PRO A 299 8.02 -6.95 -10.20
C PRO A 299 8.03 -8.47 -10.11
N LEU A 300 9.05 -9.08 -10.68
CA LEU A 300 9.25 -10.54 -10.63
C LEU A 300 9.31 -11.07 -9.18
N SER A 301 9.78 -10.26 -8.26
CA SER A 301 9.86 -10.61 -6.83
C SER A 301 8.50 -10.78 -6.15
N LEU A 302 7.41 -10.23 -6.73
CA LEU A 302 6.04 -10.34 -6.23
C LEU A 302 5.15 -11.29 -7.05
N GLU A 303 5.72 -12.04 -7.99
CA GLU A 303 4.95 -12.93 -8.87
C GLU A 303 5.42 -14.39 -8.77
N PRO A 304 4.57 -15.35 -8.37
CA PRO A 304 3.24 -15.14 -7.77
C PRO A 304 3.31 -14.62 -6.32
N PHE A 305 2.19 -14.15 -5.77
CA PHE A 305 2.10 -13.90 -4.34
C PHE A 305 2.17 -15.20 -3.57
N GLU A 306 3.09 -15.26 -2.60
CA GLU A 306 3.21 -16.36 -1.67
C GLU A 306 2.28 -16.11 -0.46
N LEU A 307 1.43 -17.07 -0.13
CA LEU A 307 0.47 -16.93 0.98
C LEU A 307 1.01 -17.46 2.32
N ASP A 308 2.12 -18.19 2.31
CA ASP A 308 2.76 -18.75 3.52
C ASP A 308 3.92 -17.90 4.04
N ALA A 309 4.47 -17.01 3.22
CA ALA A 309 5.61 -16.17 3.58
C ALA A 309 5.59 -14.85 2.79
N PRO A 310 6.13 -13.74 3.32
CA PRO A 310 6.27 -12.51 2.57
C PRO A 310 7.18 -12.68 1.35
N ASN A 311 6.83 -12.02 0.25
CA ASN A 311 7.70 -11.87 -0.92
C ASN A 311 8.65 -10.70 -0.68
N PRO A 312 9.96 -10.91 -0.45
CA PRO A 312 10.90 -9.79 -0.34
C PRO A 312 11.11 -9.16 -1.72
N SER A 313 10.80 -7.87 -1.85
CA SER A 313 10.96 -7.12 -3.09
C SER A 313 11.94 -5.96 -2.93
N GLY A 314 12.86 -5.81 -3.88
CA GLY A 314 13.74 -4.64 -3.99
C GLY A 314 13.13 -3.50 -4.79
N GLU A 315 11.93 -3.65 -5.31
CA GLU A 315 11.30 -2.77 -6.29
C GLU A 315 10.14 -1.93 -5.73
N LEU A 316 9.87 -1.98 -4.42
CA LEU A 316 8.74 -1.24 -3.83
C LEU A 316 8.92 0.29 -3.91
N TRP A 317 10.15 0.78 -3.98
CA TRP A 317 10.43 2.19 -4.30
C TRP A 317 9.79 2.62 -5.62
N PHE A 318 9.60 1.67 -6.57
CA PHE A 318 8.91 1.93 -7.84
C PHE A 318 7.41 1.61 -7.72
N GLY A 319 7.03 0.41 -7.27
CA GLY A 319 5.62 0.00 -7.14
C GLY A 319 4.82 1.01 -6.31
N GLU A 320 5.26 1.24 -5.09
CA GLU A 320 4.62 2.14 -4.13
C GLU A 320 5.04 3.60 -4.33
N GLY A 321 6.35 3.83 -4.45
CA GLY A 321 6.86 5.18 -4.48
C GLY A 321 6.43 5.98 -5.70
N PHE A 322 6.38 5.39 -6.89
CA PHE A 322 5.88 6.08 -8.08
C PHE A 322 4.38 6.32 -7.98
N THR A 323 3.61 5.36 -7.50
CA THR A 323 2.18 5.54 -7.22
C THR A 323 1.96 6.67 -6.21
N HIS A 324 2.77 6.74 -5.15
CA HIS A 324 2.73 7.81 -4.16
C HIS A 324 3.11 9.19 -4.72
N TYR A 325 3.89 9.27 -5.80
CA TYR A 325 4.10 10.52 -6.55
C TYR A 325 2.89 10.89 -7.40
N TYR A 326 2.24 9.91 -8.05
CA TYR A 326 1.06 10.20 -8.87
C TYR A 326 -0.14 10.64 -8.02
N GLN A 327 -0.26 10.23 -6.78
CA GLN A 327 -1.33 10.68 -5.88
C GLN A 327 -1.46 12.22 -5.84
N PRO A 328 -0.49 13.01 -5.34
CA PRO A 328 -0.59 14.47 -5.33
C PRO A 328 -0.64 15.08 -6.73
N LEU A 329 0.01 14.43 -7.71
CA LEU A 329 -0.01 14.91 -9.10
C LEU A 329 -1.42 14.82 -9.71
N LEU A 330 -2.13 13.71 -9.53
CA LEU A 330 -3.52 13.52 -9.95
C LEU A 330 -4.45 14.49 -9.22
N MET A 331 -4.30 14.65 -7.91
CA MET A 331 -5.09 15.61 -7.13
C MET A 331 -4.91 17.03 -7.64
N ARG A 332 -3.71 17.41 -8.05
CA ARG A 332 -3.45 18.73 -8.63
C ARG A 332 -3.95 18.84 -10.06
N ARG A 333 -3.74 17.84 -10.92
CA ARG A 333 -4.19 17.82 -12.32
C ARG A 333 -5.72 17.89 -12.43
N THR A 334 -6.44 17.29 -11.49
CA THR A 334 -7.90 17.36 -11.38
C THR A 334 -8.41 18.66 -10.72
N SER A 335 -7.52 19.55 -10.27
CA SER A 335 -7.84 20.77 -9.53
C SER A 335 -8.59 20.51 -8.20
N LEU A 336 -8.46 19.30 -7.63
CA LEU A 336 -8.85 19.02 -6.25
C LEU A 336 -7.86 19.63 -5.26
N TRP A 337 -6.61 19.77 -5.67
CA TRP A 337 -5.59 20.54 -4.96
C TRP A 337 -5.15 21.77 -5.74
N SER A 338 -4.82 22.84 -5.01
CA SER A 338 -4.16 24.02 -5.54
C SER A 338 -2.65 23.78 -5.72
N ASP A 339 -1.96 24.72 -6.40
CA ASP A 339 -0.49 24.72 -6.51
C ASP A 339 0.17 24.78 -5.13
N GLU A 340 -0.40 25.52 -4.18
CA GLU A 340 0.10 25.65 -2.81
C GLU A 340 -0.03 24.35 -2.02
N GLN A 341 -1.16 23.64 -2.11
CA GLN A 341 -1.34 22.34 -1.46
C GLN A 341 -0.38 21.29 -2.03
N PHE A 342 -0.22 21.27 -3.36
CA PHE A 342 0.76 20.41 -4.01
C PHE A 342 2.19 20.75 -3.57
N ALA A 343 2.57 22.05 -3.57
CA ALA A 343 3.88 22.50 -3.14
C ALA A 343 4.17 22.16 -1.66
N ALA A 344 3.18 22.34 -0.79
CA ALA A 344 3.31 21.96 0.62
C ALA A 344 3.57 20.46 0.78
N ARG A 345 2.80 19.61 0.08
CA ARG A 345 2.97 18.15 0.14
C ARG A 345 4.34 17.70 -0.35
N ILE A 346 4.79 18.16 -1.52
CA ILE A 346 6.13 17.79 -2.02
C ILE A 346 7.24 18.37 -1.14
N GLY A 347 7.02 19.52 -0.51
CA GLY A 347 7.94 20.10 0.45
C GLY A 347 8.15 19.24 1.68
N GLU A 348 7.08 18.67 2.24
CA GLU A 348 7.14 17.73 3.36
C GLU A 348 7.86 16.43 3.00
N LEU A 349 7.58 15.89 1.81
CA LEU A 349 8.26 14.68 1.30
C LEU A 349 9.77 14.94 1.12
N LEU A 350 10.13 16.07 0.51
CA LEU A 350 11.52 16.47 0.33
C LEU A 350 12.24 16.66 1.66
N ASP A 351 11.60 17.28 2.64
CA ASP A 351 12.17 17.48 3.97
C ASP A 351 12.47 16.13 4.64
N ARG A 352 11.51 15.20 4.64
CA ARG A 352 11.71 13.86 5.22
C ARG A 352 12.84 13.09 4.53
N VAL A 353 12.81 13.03 3.19
CA VAL A 353 13.82 12.29 2.43
C VAL A 353 15.20 12.90 2.57
N THR A 354 15.31 14.23 2.48
CA THR A 354 16.61 14.91 2.46
C THR A 354 17.31 14.85 3.81
N ARG A 355 16.55 14.94 4.90
CA ARG A 355 17.07 14.99 6.27
C ARG A 355 17.12 13.63 6.98
N SER A 356 16.57 12.57 6.38
CA SER A 356 16.59 11.24 7.02
C SER A 356 18.02 10.72 7.21
N PRO A 357 18.42 10.35 8.43
CA PRO A 357 19.71 9.70 8.67
C PRO A 357 19.81 8.32 8.02
N ALA A 358 18.69 7.67 7.74
CA ALA A 358 18.63 6.33 7.13
C ALA A 358 19.38 6.23 5.79
N ARG A 359 19.48 7.32 5.03
CA ARG A 359 20.25 7.39 3.79
C ARG A 359 21.76 7.17 3.96
N LYS A 360 22.28 7.23 5.18
CA LYS A 360 23.68 6.84 5.47
C LYS A 360 23.88 5.33 5.34
N TYR A 361 22.84 4.55 5.58
CA TYR A 361 22.89 3.11 5.75
C TYR A 361 22.32 2.35 4.56
N ASN A 362 21.19 2.79 4.02
CA ASN A 362 20.40 2.05 3.05
C ASN A 362 20.23 2.81 1.73
N THR A 363 19.96 2.04 0.67
CA THR A 363 19.51 2.52 -0.64
C THR A 363 17.99 2.36 -0.76
N PRO A 364 17.32 2.93 -1.78
CA PRO A 364 15.91 2.65 -2.09
C PRO A 364 15.58 1.17 -2.27
N GLU A 365 16.48 0.39 -2.90
CA GLU A 365 16.32 -1.06 -3.02
C GLU A 365 16.42 -1.77 -1.66
N ASP A 366 17.34 -1.32 -0.78
CA ASP A 366 17.51 -1.91 0.55
C ASP A 366 16.30 -1.68 1.44
N VAL A 367 15.78 -0.43 1.49
CA VAL A 367 14.57 -0.13 2.30
C VAL A 367 13.33 -0.83 1.76
N SER A 368 13.24 -1.06 0.43
CA SER A 368 12.16 -1.86 -0.15
C SER A 368 12.15 -3.29 0.40
N ARG A 369 13.34 -3.92 0.56
CA ARG A 369 13.46 -5.28 1.14
C ARG A 369 13.15 -5.32 2.65
N LEU A 370 13.16 -4.17 3.33
CA LEU A 370 12.78 -4.07 4.75
C LEU A 370 11.26 -3.99 4.96
N ALA A 371 10.45 -3.92 3.91
CA ALA A 371 8.99 -3.79 3.99
C ALA A 371 8.36 -4.83 4.92
N GLN A 372 8.86 -6.08 4.91
CA GLN A 372 8.38 -7.16 5.78
C GLN A 372 8.43 -6.83 7.29
N TYR A 373 9.24 -5.86 7.71
CA TYR A 373 9.37 -5.45 9.11
C TYR A 373 8.60 -4.18 9.44
N VAL A 374 8.06 -3.47 8.46
CA VAL A 374 7.44 -2.14 8.65
C VAL A 374 6.01 -2.04 8.13
N ASP A 375 5.62 -2.84 7.15
CA ASP A 375 4.31 -2.81 6.53
C ASP A 375 3.25 -3.53 7.41
N GLN A 376 2.55 -2.78 8.25
CA GLN A 376 1.58 -3.30 9.23
C GLN A 376 2.16 -4.38 10.17
N ALA A 377 3.50 -4.42 10.29
CA ALA A 377 4.18 -5.35 11.19
C ALA A 377 4.06 -4.91 12.65
N ALA A 378 3.92 -5.87 13.57
CA ALA A 378 3.89 -5.62 15.00
C ALA A 378 5.22 -6.00 15.63
N TRP A 379 5.80 -5.08 16.43
CA TRP A 379 7.05 -5.32 17.16
C TRP A 379 6.78 -5.43 18.65
N ILE A 380 7.48 -6.35 19.31
CA ILE A 380 7.45 -6.52 20.76
C ILE A 380 8.55 -5.67 21.41
N ASP A 381 9.70 -5.56 20.74
CA ASP A 381 10.86 -4.81 21.20
C ASP A 381 11.02 -3.46 20.46
N PRO A 382 11.70 -2.48 21.06
CA PRO A 382 11.97 -1.21 20.41
C PRO A 382 12.83 -1.39 19.14
N THR A 383 12.53 -0.61 18.11
CA THR A 383 13.32 -0.55 16.88
C THR A 383 14.05 0.79 16.77
N ASN A 384 15.10 0.83 15.95
CA ASN A 384 15.82 2.06 15.62
C ASN A 384 15.48 2.54 14.19
N PHE A 385 14.28 2.21 13.70
CA PHE A 385 13.88 2.53 12.33
C PHE A 385 13.95 4.02 11.98
N GLY A 386 13.68 4.92 12.94
CA GLY A 386 13.87 6.36 12.73
C GLY A 386 15.26 6.74 12.19
N ASN A 387 16.29 5.96 12.54
CA ASN A 387 17.66 6.22 12.11
C ASN A 387 18.12 5.44 10.89
N HIS A 388 17.53 4.27 10.57
CA HIS A 388 18.04 3.44 9.48
C HIS A 388 16.98 3.00 8.45
N PHE A 389 15.72 3.36 8.63
CA PHE A 389 14.66 3.11 7.67
C PHE A 389 14.07 4.44 7.18
N LEU A 390 14.04 4.63 5.87
CA LEU A 390 13.29 5.68 5.20
C LEU A 390 12.23 5.00 4.32
N SER A 391 10.97 5.41 4.46
CA SER A 391 9.88 4.82 3.71
C SER A 391 10.15 4.81 2.20
N TYR A 392 10.04 3.65 1.58
CA TYR A 392 10.15 3.47 0.13
C TYR A 392 9.02 4.22 -0.61
N TYR A 393 7.89 4.49 0.03
CA TYR A 393 6.85 5.40 -0.48
C TYR A 393 7.40 6.81 -0.66
N ASP A 394 7.91 7.41 0.40
CA ASP A 394 8.43 8.78 0.39
C ASP A 394 9.66 8.90 -0.53
N TRP A 395 10.61 7.98 -0.38
CA TRP A 395 11.85 8.04 -1.16
C TRP A 395 11.60 7.80 -2.64
N GLY A 396 10.81 6.76 -2.98
CA GLY A 396 10.44 6.47 -4.35
C GLY A 396 9.60 7.58 -5.00
N SER A 397 8.70 8.21 -4.23
CA SER A 397 7.94 9.38 -4.70
C SER A 397 8.85 10.53 -5.10
N MET A 398 9.88 10.82 -4.31
CA MET A 398 10.85 11.86 -4.64
C MET A 398 11.72 11.46 -5.86
N ILE A 399 12.14 10.20 -5.95
CA ILE A 399 12.84 9.70 -7.15
C ILE A 399 11.97 9.87 -8.40
N ALA A 400 10.68 9.53 -8.33
CA ALA A 400 9.73 9.70 -9.43
C ALA A 400 9.59 11.17 -9.85
N MET A 401 9.44 12.09 -8.88
CA MET A 401 9.41 13.54 -9.16
C MET A 401 10.72 14.01 -9.80
N GLY A 402 11.86 13.58 -9.26
CA GLY A 402 13.17 13.92 -9.80
C GLY A 402 13.37 13.43 -11.23
N LEU A 403 12.89 12.21 -11.52
CA LEU A 403 12.91 11.63 -12.86
C LEU A 403 12.00 12.41 -13.82
N ASP A 404 10.73 12.69 -13.44
CA ASP A 404 9.78 13.43 -14.27
C ASP A 404 10.32 14.82 -14.66
N LEU A 405 10.78 15.58 -13.66
CA LEU A 405 11.34 16.91 -13.89
C LEU A 405 12.64 16.86 -14.71
N SER A 406 13.47 15.83 -14.53
CA SER A 406 14.69 15.64 -15.33
C SER A 406 14.36 15.32 -16.79
N LEU A 407 13.43 14.42 -17.06
CA LEU A 407 12.97 14.07 -18.41
C LEU A 407 12.40 15.31 -19.12
N ARG A 408 11.49 16.03 -18.45
CA ARG A 408 10.90 17.28 -18.97
C ARG A 408 11.97 18.34 -19.24
N GLY A 409 12.91 18.50 -18.31
CA GLY A 409 13.98 19.49 -18.44
C GLY A 409 14.95 19.21 -19.58
N ARG A 410 15.29 17.94 -19.83
CA ARG A 410 16.21 17.50 -20.89
C ARG A 410 15.57 17.54 -22.28
N SER A 411 14.28 17.25 -22.38
CA SER A 411 13.55 17.14 -23.64
C SER A 411 12.76 18.40 -24.04
N GLY A 412 12.84 19.48 -23.23
CA GLY A 412 11.95 20.63 -23.44
C GLY A 412 10.46 20.32 -23.17
N GLY A 413 10.19 19.25 -22.44
CA GLY A 413 8.83 18.78 -22.12
C GLY A 413 8.27 17.72 -23.09
N ALA A 414 9.04 17.28 -24.09
CA ALA A 414 8.59 16.27 -25.06
C ALA A 414 8.57 14.85 -24.44
N VAL A 415 9.39 14.56 -23.46
CA VAL A 415 9.43 13.29 -22.72
C VAL A 415 9.13 13.56 -21.25
N THR A 416 8.24 12.75 -20.67
CA THR A 416 7.75 12.89 -19.31
C THR A 416 7.72 11.53 -18.63
N LEU A 417 7.48 11.51 -17.31
CA LEU A 417 7.25 10.27 -16.57
C LEU A 417 6.03 9.50 -17.10
N ASP A 418 4.98 10.19 -17.55
CA ASP A 418 3.81 9.56 -18.14
C ASP A 418 4.17 8.72 -19.38
N HIS A 419 5.14 9.16 -20.20
CA HIS A 419 5.65 8.36 -21.33
C HIS A 419 6.40 7.12 -20.87
N TYR A 420 7.16 7.22 -19.78
CA TYR A 420 7.88 6.08 -19.19
C TYR A 420 6.89 5.05 -18.61
N MET A 421 5.90 5.47 -17.83
CA MET A 421 4.86 4.60 -17.29
C MET A 421 4.03 3.93 -18.39
N ARG A 422 3.66 4.68 -19.42
CA ARG A 422 2.93 4.13 -20.59
C ARG A 422 3.75 3.09 -21.35
N ARG A 423 5.06 3.28 -21.48
CA ARG A 423 5.94 2.30 -22.13
C ARG A 423 6.06 1.02 -21.29
N LEU A 424 6.18 1.14 -19.98
CA LEU A 424 6.16 -0.01 -19.06
C LEU A 424 4.83 -0.76 -19.13
N TRP A 425 3.72 -0.03 -19.16
CA TRP A 425 2.39 -0.63 -19.35
C TRP A 425 2.31 -1.45 -20.63
N GLN A 426 2.73 -0.89 -21.74
CA GLN A 426 2.70 -1.56 -23.06
C GLN A 426 3.55 -2.83 -23.09
N GLU A 427 4.68 -2.84 -22.38
CA GLU A 427 5.63 -3.94 -22.44
C GLU A 427 5.36 -5.03 -21.40
N PHE A 428 4.96 -4.67 -20.19
CA PHE A 428 4.82 -5.59 -19.08
C PHE A 428 3.37 -5.79 -18.62
N GLY A 429 2.59 -4.72 -18.50
CA GLY A 429 1.27 -4.78 -17.88
C GLY A 429 0.14 -5.19 -18.81
N ARG A 430 0.28 -4.95 -20.12
CA ARG A 430 -0.81 -5.14 -21.11
C ARG A 430 -1.02 -6.60 -21.53
N ALA A 431 -0.03 -7.46 -21.32
CA ALA A 431 -0.11 -8.85 -21.74
C ALA A 431 -1.17 -9.61 -20.96
N ALA A 432 -2.02 -10.36 -21.67
CA ALA A 432 -3.01 -11.22 -21.03
C ALA A 432 -2.32 -12.37 -20.27
N ALA A 433 -2.83 -12.66 -19.08
CA ALA A 433 -2.37 -13.73 -18.21
C ALA A 433 -3.58 -14.48 -17.63
N ALA A 434 -3.34 -15.57 -16.89
CA ALA A 434 -4.37 -16.17 -16.05
C ALA A 434 -4.83 -15.14 -14.99
N GLU A 435 -6.10 -15.20 -14.60
CA GLU A 435 -6.65 -14.31 -13.57
C GLU A 435 -5.80 -14.33 -12.29
N GLY A 436 -5.57 -13.15 -11.71
CA GLY A 436 -4.75 -12.98 -10.52
C GLY A 436 -3.24 -13.03 -10.77
N THR A 437 -2.76 -13.26 -12.00
CA THR A 437 -1.33 -13.37 -12.33
C THR A 437 -0.88 -12.34 -13.37
N VAL A 438 0.43 -12.22 -13.59
CA VAL A 438 1.05 -11.34 -14.58
C VAL A 438 1.89 -12.16 -15.56
N ALA A 439 1.65 -11.97 -16.86
CA ALA A 439 2.36 -12.75 -17.89
C ALA A 439 3.83 -12.35 -18.08
N ARG A 440 4.18 -11.10 -17.76
CA ARG A 440 5.51 -10.53 -17.98
C ARG A 440 5.91 -9.65 -16.81
N PRO A 441 6.29 -10.22 -15.66
CA PRO A 441 6.81 -9.44 -14.55
C PRO A 441 8.14 -8.78 -14.92
N TYR A 442 8.40 -7.58 -14.38
CA TYR A 442 9.64 -6.84 -14.67
C TYR A 442 10.72 -7.05 -13.59
N THR A 443 11.95 -6.67 -13.94
CA THR A 443 13.10 -6.55 -13.03
C THR A 443 13.59 -5.10 -12.98
N THR A 444 14.40 -4.74 -11.98
CA THR A 444 15.05 -3.41 -11.91
C THR A 444 15.87 -3.11 -13.19
N SER A 445 16.49 -4.12 -13.82
CA SER A 445 17.21 -3.94 -15.08
C SER A 445 16.28 -3.61 -16.25
N ASP A 446 15.06 -4.12 -16.26
CA ASP A 446 14.05 -3.75 -17.26
C ASP A 446 13.60 -2.29 -17.09
N LEU A 447 13.37 -1.85 -15.86
CA LEU A 447 13.06 -0.45 -15.59
C LEU A 447 14.12 0.49 -16.15
N ARG A 448 15.40 0.19 -15.90
CA ARG A 448 16.52 0.98 -16.43
C ARG A 448 16.59 0.95 -17.96
N ARG A 449 16.38 -0.21 -18.57
CA ARG A 449 16.37 -0.36 -20.05
C ARG A 449 15.25 0.47 -20.66
N VAL A 450 14.04 0.37 -20.14
CA VAL A 450 12.90 1.17 -20.63
C VAL A 450 13.14 2.67 -20.45
N LEU A 451 13.80 3.09 -19.37
CA LEU A 451 14.20 4.51 -19.21
C LEU A 451 15.20 4.94 -20.30
N ALA A 452 16.17 4.08 -20.64
CA ALA A 452 17.11 4.36 -21.73
C ALA A 452 16.37 4.53 -23.08
N ASP A 453 15.43 3.63 -23.37
CA ASP A 453 14.64 3.67 -24.61
C ASP A 453 13.79 4.94 -24.69
N VAL A 454 13.06 5.28 -23.62
CA VAL A 454 12.14 6.44 -23.58
C VAL A 454 12.89 7.75 -23.59
N SER A 455 14.00 7.85 -22.88
CA SER A 455 14.83 9.07 -22.85
C SER A 455 15.71 9.25 -24.10
N GLY A 456 15.95 8.17 -24.84
CA GLY A 456 16.92 8.14 -25.93
C GLY A 456 18.38 8.28 -25.46
N ASP A 457 18.65 8.06 -24.15
CA ASP A 457 19.94 8.28 -23.53
C ASP A 457 20.27 7.18 -22.49
N ALA A 458 20.99 6.18 -22.93
CA ALA A 458 21.40 5.05 -22.09
C ALA A 458 22.36 5.47 -20.97
N ALA A 459 23.19 6.50 -21.20
CA ALA A 459 24.11 7.00 -20.18
C ALA A 459 23.35 7.70 -19.05
N PHE A 460 22.33 8.50 -19.39
CA PHE A 460 21.46 9.10 -18.41
C PHE A 460 20.72 8.04 -17.57
N ALA A 461 20.14 7.03 -18.21
CA ALA A 461 19.44 5.96 -17.49
C ALA A 461 20.39 5.20 -16.54
N GLN A 462 21.59 4.89 -17.00
CA GLN A 462 22.61 4.21 -16.18
C GLN A 462 23.03 5.09 -14.98
N ASP A 463 23.33 6.38 -15.19
CA ASP A 463 23.73 7.32 -14.14
C ASP A 463 22.59 7.50 -13.12
N PHE A 464 21.35 7.67 -13.60
CA PHE A 464 20.19 7.87 -12.75
C PHE A 464 19.98 6.66 -11.80
N PHE A 465 20.01 5.45 -12.32
CA PHE A 465 19.86 4.23 -11.51
C PHE A 465 21.03 4.04 -10.54
N ALA A 466 22.25 4.23 -11.00
CA ALA A 466 23.44 4.05 -10.17
C ALA A 466 23.48 5.03 -8.99
N ARG A 467 23.05 6.29 -9.18
CA ARG A 467 23.11 7.32 -8.14
C ARG A 467 21.91 7.31 -7.19
N TYR A 468 20.70 7.19 -7.73
CA TYR A 468 19.47 7.49 -7.00
C TYR A 468 18.67 6.25 -6.57
N ILE A 469 18.96 5.08 -7.14
CA ILE A 469 18.26 3.82 -6.84
C ILE A 469 19.19 2.82 -6.16
N GLN A 470 20.34 2.55 -6.78
CA GLN A 470 21.38 1.67 -6.24
C GLN A 470 22.39 2.44 -5.35
N GLY A 471 22.40 3.74 -5.45
CA GLY A 471 23.13 4.67 -4.60
C GLY A 471 22.21 5.39 -3.60
N ARG A 472 22.75 6.42 -2.98
CA ARG A 472 22.11 7.20 -1.91
C ARG A 472 22.09 8.71 -2.19
N ASP A 473 22.43 9.09 -3.42
CA ASP A 473 22.44 10.50 -3.83
C ASP A 473 21.01 11.07 -3.82
N VAL A 474 20.92 12.37 -3.66
CA VAL A 474 19.68 13.13 -3.79
C VAL A 474 19.70 13.94 -5.08
N VAL A 475 18.60 13.92 -5.81
CA VAL A 475 18.43 14.72 -7.02
C VAL A 475 18.50 16.22 -6.68
N ASP A 476 19.04 17.04 -7.54
CA ASP A 476 19.04 18.50 -7.36
C ASP A 476 17.63 19.10 -7.59
N TYR A 477 16.78 18.96 -6.58
CA TYR A 477 15.41 19.49 -6.62
C TYR A 477 15.36 21.01 -6.68
N THR A 478 16.38 21.72 -6.17
CA THR A 478 16.42 23.19 -6.22
C THR A 478 16.40 23.69 -7.66
N ALA A 479 17.29 23.15 -8.49
CA ALA A 479 17.37 23.52 -9.91
C ALA A 479 16.14 23.04 -10.70
N LEU A 480 15.60 21.85 -10.39
CA LEU A 480 14.45 21.28 -11.12
C LEU A 480 13.15 22.03 -10.81
N LEU A 481 12.85 22.28 -9.55
CA LEU A 481 11.64 22.98 -9.11
C LEU A 481 11.62 24.45 -9.56
N ALA A 482 12.78 25.10 -9.61
CA ALA A 482 12.89 26.47 -10.10
C ALA A 482 12.37 26.62 -11.55
N ARG A 483 12.49 25.57 -12.39
CA ARG A 483 11.96 25.59 -13.77
C ARG A 483 10.43 25.71 -13.83
N ALA A 484 9.75 25.22 -12.79
CA ALA A 484 8.29 25.32 -12.64
C ALA A 484 7.85 26.52 -11.79
N GLY A 485 8.80 27.41 -11.42
CA GLY A 485 8.53 28.55 -10.57
C GLY A 485 8.21 28.17 -9.12
N PHE A 486 8.82 27.09 -8.60
CA PHE A 486 8.82 26.75 -7.18
C PHE A 486 10.19 26.97 -6.56
N VAL A 487 10.22 27.31 -5.28
CA VAL A 487 11.42 27.58 -4.49
C VAL A 487 11.51 26.58 -3.36
N LEU A 488 12.57 25.79 -3.34
CA LEU A 488 12.95 24.95 -2.20
C LEU A 488 13.83 25.80 -1.28
N ARG A 489 13.42 25.95 -0.02
CA ARG A 489 14.14 26.78 0.96
C ARG A 489 13.96 26.26 2.37
N ARG A 490 14.74 26.77 3.31
CA ARG A 490 14.49 26.55 4.74
C ARG A 490 13.22 27.27 5.16
N ARG A 491 12.35 26.57 5.92
CA ARG A 491 11.06 27.11 6.41
C ARG A 491 11.28 28.18 7.48
N ASN A 492 12.18 27.93 8.43
CA ASN A 492 12.36 28.74 9.62
C ASN A 492 13.85 29.06 9.87
N PRO A 493 14.56 29.78 8.99
CA PRO A 493 15.97 30.08 9.20
C PRO A 493 16.17 30.90 10.47
N GLY A 494 17.14 30.50 11.32
CA GLY A 494 17.44 31.15 12.59
C GLY A 494 16.57 30.71 13.78
N ARG A 495 15.57 29.82 13.56
CA ARG A 495 14.75 29.29 14.64
C ARG A 495 15.53 28.27 15.45
N PRO A 496 15.54 28.39 16.81
CA PRO A 496 16.15 27.38 17.69
C PRO A 496 15.49 26.02 17.52
N TRP A 497 16.31 24.96 17.50
CA TRP A 497 15.86 23.61 17.24
C TRP A 497 16.74 22.58 17.95
N ILE A 498 16.15 21.49 18.40
CA ILE A 498 16.87 20.40 19.09
C ILE A 498 16.74 19.03 18.40
N GLY A 499 15.93 18.94 17.36
CA GLY A 499 15.49 17.69 16.74
C GLY A 499 14.11 17.27 17.24
N PRO A 500 13.45 16.34 16.52
CA PRO A 500 12.27 15.69 17.04
C PRO A 500 12.67 14.81 18.25
N VAL A 501 11.94 14.99 19.36
CA VAL A 501 12.08 14.17 20.57
C VAL A 501 10.66 13.74 20.97
N ALA A 502 10.35 12.47 20.79
CA ALA A 502 9.05 11.91 21.18
C ALA A 502 8.99 11.80 22.73
N LEU A 503 8.10 12.56 23.35
CA LEU A 503 7.99 12.63 24.80
C LEU A 503 6.59 12.24 25.27
N ARG A 504 6.53 11.35 26.25
CA ARG A 504 5.32 11.07 27.04
C ARG A 504 5.46 11.73 28.41
N PHE A 505 4.55 12.63 28.74
CA PHE A 505 4.59 13.38 29.99
C PHE A 505 3.88 12.65 31.14
N GLY A 506 4.46 12.74 32.34
CA GLY A 506 3.96 12.15 33.59
C GLY A 506 5.05 12.16 34.67
N GLY A 507 4.69 12.04 35.96
CA GLY A 507 5.67 11.86 37.03
C GLY A 507 6.67 13.01 37.26
N GLY A 508 6.45 14.19 36.68
CA GLY A 508 7.30 15.37 36.84
C GLY A 508 8.30 15.65 35.73
N GLY A 509 8.24 14.89 34.60
CA GLY A 509 9.08 15.08 33.43
C GLY A 509 8.50 14.50 32.17
N GLY A 510 9.24 14.58 31.06
CA GLY A 510 8.92 13.97 29.78
C GLY A 510 9.81 12.74 29.52
N ARG A 511 9.22 11.54 29.45
CA ARG A 511 9.94 10.31 29.10
C ARG A 511 10.09 10.19 27.60
N VAL A 512 11.31 10.00 27.13
CA VAL A 512 11.63 9.74 25.72
C VAL A 512 11.10 8.36 25.34
N THR A 513 10.23 8.29 24.31
CA THR A 513 9.52 7.07 23.91
C THR A 513 10.08 6.41 22.66
N GLU A 514 10.94 7.11 21.91
CA GLU A 514 11.59 6.64 20.70
C GLU A 514 13.06 7.00 20.70
N PRO A 515 13.95 6.25 20.02
CA PRO A 515 15.34 6.66 19.84
C PRO A 515 15.43 8.06 19.20
N THR A 516 16.32 8.90 19.70
CA THR A 516 16.57 10.21 19.07
C THR A 516 17.27 10.04 17.74
N LEU A 517 16.98 10.97 16.80
CA LEU A 517 17.51 10.88 15.44
C LEU A 517 18.95 11.37 15.37
N GLU A 518 19.79 10.63 14.66
CA GLU A 518 21.15 11.05 14.30
C GLU A 518 21.14 12.42 13.59
N ASP A 519 22.25 13.13 13.66
CA ASP A 519 22.42 14.47 13.13
C ASP A 519 21.52 15.54 13.77
N THR A 520 20.92 15.23 14.93
CA THR A 520 20.17 16.21 15.72
C THR A 520 20.93 16.66 16.97
N PRO A 521 20.67 17.87 17.48
CA PRO A 521 21.24 18.33 18.75
C PRO A 521 20.91 17.44 19.94
N ALA A 522 19.70 16.88 20.01
CA ALA A 522 19.29 15.96 21.07
C ALA A 522 20.14 14.70 21.08
N TYR A 523 20.33 14.08 19.90
CA TYR A 523 21.20 12.91 19.75
C TYR A 523 22.65 13.22 20.12
N ALA A 524 23.19 14.33 19.61
CA ALA A 524 24.56 14.76 19.91
C ALA A 524 24.79 15.07 21.39
N ALA A 525 23.75 15.50 22.12
CA ALA A 525 23.79 15.70 23.57
C ALA A 525 23.71 14.37 24.35
N GLY A 526 23.35 13.27 23.69
CA GLY A 526 23.20 11.95 24.30
C GLY A 526 21.85 11.75 25.00
N ILE A 527 20.82 12.50 24.64
CA ILE A 527 19.42 12.21 25.00
C ILE A 527 18.97 11.00 24.20
N ASP A 528 18.35 10.00 24.85
CA ASP A 528 17.98 8.77 24.18
C ASP A 528 16.74 8.12 24.81
N LEU A 529 16.28 7.02 24.20
CA LEU A 529 15.15 6.21 24.62
C LEU A 529 15.19 5.93 26.13
N ASP A 530 14.05 6.03 26.79
CA ASP A 530 13.82 5.84 28.23
C ASP A 530 14.37 6.95 29.14
N ASP A 531 15.06 7.95 28.64
CA ASP A 531 15.41 9.12 29.46
C ASP A 531 14.16 9.86 29.91
N GLU A 532 14.12 10.27 31.15
CA GLU A 532 13.13 11.22 31.67
C GLU A 532 13.76 12.62 31.70
N VAL A 533 13.32 13.48 30.77
CA VAL A 533 13.78 14.88 30.69
C VAL A 533 13.05 15.67 31.78
N LEU A 534 13.79 16.15 32.78
CA LEU A 534 13.23 16.81 33.96
C LEU A 534 13.23 18.33 33.82
N ALA A 535 14.36 18.91 33.38
CA ALA A 535 14.52 20.35 33.31
C ALA A 535 15.57 20.74 32.25
N ILE A 536 15.46 21.97 31.72
CA ILE A 536 16.47 22.64 30.87
C ILE A 536 16.86 23.95 31.56
N ASP A 537 18.14 24.11 31.91
CA ASP A 537 18.68 25.21 32.73
C ASP A 537 17.87 25.49 34.02
N GLY A 538 17.40 24.41 34.65
CA GLY A 538 16.56 24.47 35.84
C GLY A 538 15.09 24.77 35.61
N ALA A 539 14.66 25.06 34.37
CA ALA A 539 13.25 25.21 34.01
C ALA A 539 12.61 23.82 33.86
N PRO A 540 11.61 23.43 34.68
CA PRO A 540 10.98 22.12 34.60
C PRO A 540 10.29 21.92 33.23
N ILE A 541 10.41 20.70 32.66
CA ILE A 541 9.78 20.29 31.39
C ILE A 541 8.62 19.35 31.70
N THR A 542 7.42 19.90 31.81
CA THR A 542 6.22 19.17 32.25
C THR A 542 5.20 18.94 31.14
N SER A 543 5.40 19.53 29.96
CA SER A 543 4.56 19.38 28.76
C SER A 543 5.35 19.69 27.48
N ALA A 544 4.79 19.31 26.33
CA ALA A 544 5.36 19.66 25.03
C ALA A 544 5.43 21.17 24.82
N ASP A 545 4.34 21.90 25.14
CA ASP A 545 4.31 23.36 25.05
C ASP A 545 5.41 24.02 25.91
N ARG A 546 5.65 23.44 27.11
CA ARG A 546 6.71 23.95 28.00
C ARG A 546 8.09 23.72 27.43
N LEU A 547 8.33 22.58 26.78
CA LEU A 547 9.59 22.32 26.06
C LEU A 547 9.78 23.34 24.93
N ASP A 548 8.73 23.50 24.10
CA ASP A 548 8.75 24.44 22.99
C ASP A 548 9.02 25.89 23.45
N ASP A 549 8.41 26.33 24.54
CA ASP A 549 8.63 27.67 25.11
C ASP A 549 10.08 27.86 25.59
N VAL A 550 10.64 26.84 26.26
CA VAL A 550 12.03 26.92 26.74
C VAL A 550 13.01 26.96 25.58
N ILE A 551 12.78 26.17 24.52
CA ILE A 551 13.66 26.15 23.33
C ILE A 551 13.48 27.42 22.50
N ARG A 552 12.26 27.89 22.29
CA ARG A 552 11.94 29.08 21.47
C ARG A 552 12.64 30.35 21.98
N ASN A 553 12.91 30.44 23.27
CA ASN A 553 13.60 31.56 23.91
C ASN A 553 15.14 31.47 23.86
N ARG A 554 15.70 30.57 23.05
CA ARG A 554 17.15 30.40 22.84
C ARG A 554 17.57 30.88 21.47
N THR A 555 18.89 30.91 21.27
CA THR A 555 19.50 31.23 19.96
C THR A 555 20.29 29.99 19.48
N PRO A 556 20.30 29.69 18.17
CA PRO A 556 21.19 28.68 17.64
C PRO A 556 22.63 28.90 18.06
N GLY A 557 23.28 27.87 18.59
CA GLY A 557 24.61 27.90 19.20
C GLY A 557 24.62 27.99 20.72
N ASP A 558 23.51 28.35 21.38
CA ASP A 558 23.42 28.36 22.83
C ASP A 558 23.65 26.94 23.39
N ARG A 559 24.39 26.88 24.49
CA ARG A 559 24.62 25.65 25.23
C ARG A 559 23.76 25.66 26.49
N VAL A 560 22.86 24.71 26.59
CA VAL A 560 21.94 24.56 27.73
C VAL A 560 22.22 23.28 28.49
N ARG A 561 21.98 23.28 29.79
CA ARG A 561 22.09 22.11 30.64
C ARG A 561 20.75 21.40 30.70
N VAL A 562 20.72 20.10 30.36
CA VAL A 562 19.54 19.25 30.42
C VAL A 562 19.69 18.28 31.59
N SER A 563 18.81 18.40 32.57
CA SER A 563 18.72 17.46 33.70
C SER A 563 17.82 16.31 33.29
N ILE A 564 18.37 15.09 33.31
CA ILE A 564 17.63 13.87 32.97
C ILE A 564 17.72 12.85 34.13
N ARG A 565 16.78 11.88 34.10
CA ARG A 565 16.87 10.64 34.85
C ARG A 565 16.97 9.47 33.88
N ARG A 566 18.10 8.74 33.92
CA ARG A 566 18.34 7.56 33.09
C ARG A 566 18.41 6.33 33.96
N ARG A 567 17.45 5.39 33.80
CA ARG A 567 17.35 4.16 34.60
C ARG A 567 17.49 4.42 36.12
N GLY A 568 16.79 5.44 36.61
CA GLY A 568 16.78 5.84 38.02
C GLY A 568 17.93 6.77 38.45
N ALA A 569 19.02 6.90 37.69
CA ALA A 569 20.15 7.75 38.00
C ALA A 569 19.98 9.17 37.39
N ALA A 570 20.14 10.20 38.24
CA ALA A 570 20.17 11.58 37.75
C ALA A 570 21.46 11.85 36.97
N ARG A 571 21.33 12.59 35.85
CA ARG A 571 22.45 13.01 35.01
C ARG A 571 22.21 14.41 34.47
N GLU A 572 23.31 15.10 34.21
CA GLU A 572 23.32 16.38 33.51
C GLU A 572 23.97 16.20 32.12
N LEU A 573 23.29 16.65 31.09
CA LEU A 573 23.80 16.66 29.73
C LEU A 573 23.96 18.11 29.25
N THR A 574 24.86 18.34 28.30
CA THR A 574 24.98 19.63 27.62
C THR A 574 24.39 19.50 26.20
N LEU A 575 23.34 20.25 25.94
CA LEU A 575 22.69 20.35 24.64
C LEU A 575 23.09 21.65 23.96
N THR A 576 23.59 21.58 22.75
CA THR A 576 23.82 22.77 21.91
C THR A 576 22.61 22.97 21.01
N ILE A 577 21.94 24.11 21.12
CA ILE A 577 20.77 24.45 20.30
C ILE A 577 21.18 24.57 18.83
N GLY A 578 20.49 23.85 17.96
CA GLY A 578 20.67 23.92 16.50
C GLY A 578 19.82 25.02 15.86
N ASP A 579 20.03 25.21 14.57
CA ASP A 579 19.20 26.04 13.72
C ASP A 579 18.26 25.14 12.90
N ASP A 580 16.95 25.41 12.91
CA ASP A 580 15.92 24.57 12.31
C ASP A 580 16.23 24.29 10.82
N PRO A 581 16.55 23.02 10.45
CA PRO A 581 16.91 22.67 9.09
C PRO A 581 15.69 22.40 8.17
N THR A 582 14.48 22.45 8.71
CA THR A 582 13.24 22.08 8.02
C THR A 582 13.08 22.80 6.69
N LEU A 583 12.84 22.03 5.63
CA LEU A 583 12.65 22.53 4.28
C LEU A 583 11.15 22.75 3.98
N GLU A 584 10.89 23.65 3.05
CA GLU A 584 9.58 23.85 2.43
C GLU A 584 9.72 24.14 0.94
N VAL A 585 8.68 23.80 0.18
CA VAL A 585 8.52 24.24 -1.20
C VAL A 585 7.39 25.27 -1.26
N VAL A 586 7.67 26.41 -1.85
CA VAL A 586 6.68 27.49 -2.04
C VAL A 586 6.67 27.94 -3.50
N SER A 587 5.54 28.43 -3.97
CA SER A 587 5.47 29.07 -5.28
C SER A 587 6.25 30.40 -5.26
N VAL A 588 6.82 30.79 -6.40
CA VAL A 588 7.53 32.08 -6.52
C VAL A 588 6.60 33.26 -6.26
N GLU A 589 5.30 33.11 -6.51
CA GLU A 589 4.26 34.10 -6.24
C GLU A 589 4.19 34.43 -4.74
N ARG A 590 4.38 33.43 -3.88
CA ARG A 590 4.45 33.64 -2.41
C ARG A 590 5.72 34.37 -1.97
N THR A 591 6.73 34.44 -2.83
CA THR A 591 7.93 35.25 -2.57
C THR A 591 7.81 36.71 -3.07
N GLY A 592 6.67 37.07 -3.64
CA GLY A 592 6.40 38.38 -4.22
C GLY A 592 6.87 38.54 -5.67
N ARG A 593 7.32 37.47 -6.33
CA ARG A 593 7.74 37.45 -7.73
C ARG A 593 6.69 36.79 -8.63
N GLY A 594 6.37 37.38 -9.75
CA GLY A 594 5.52 36.72 -10.75
C GLY A 594 6.25 35.62 -11.51
N LEU A 595 5.50 34.65 -12.06
CA LEU A 595 6.03 33.65 -12.98
C LEU A 595 6.51 34.29 -14.28
N THR A 596 7.67 33.87 -14.73
CA THR A 596 8.09 34.08 -16.12
C THR A 596 7.22 33.24 -17.08
N GLN A 597 7.21 33.59 -18.36
CA GLN A 597 6.50 32.81 -19.38
C GLN A 597 7.01 31.38 -19.45
N ALA A 598 8.30 31.14 -19.32
CA ALA A 598 8.91 29.81 -19.36
C ALA A 598 8.50 28.96 -18.15
N GLU A 599 8.54 29.55 -16.94
CA GLU A 599 8.10 28.86 -15.71
C GLU A 599 6.61 28.50 -15.77
N ARG A 600 5.77 29.43 -16.23
CA ARG A 600 4.32 29.18 -16.41
C ARG A 600 4.09 28.02 -17.39
N ALA A 601 4.71 28.06 -18.54
CA ALA A 601 4.56 27.01 -19.55
C ALA A 601 5.11 25.64 -19.08
N PHE A 602 6.18 25.64 -18.28
CA PHE A 602 6.71 24.40 -17.69
C PHE A 602 5.75 23.84 -16.62
N ARG A 603 5.25 24.69 -15.70
CA ARG A 603 4.30 24.34 -14.66
C ARG A 603 3.00 23.79 -15.25
N GLU A 604 2.43 24.45 -16.25
CA GLU A 604 1.21 23.99 -16.94
C GLU A 604 1.39 22.62 -17.60
N ARG A 605 2.51 22.37 -18.27
CA ARG A 605 2.79 21.05 -18.85
C ARG A 605 3.03 19.96 -17.80
N TRP A 606 3.45 20.31 -16.60
CA TRP A 606 3.68 19.37 -15.51
C TRP A 606 2.39 19.11 -14.72
N LEU A 607 1.74 20.17 -14.26
CA LEU A 607 0.63 20.14 -13.30
C LEU A 607 -0.76 20.33 -13.93
N GLY A 608 -0.84 20.61 -15.23
CA GLY A 608 -2.10 20.71 -15.96
C GLY A 608 -2.69 19.32 -16.25
N SER A 609 -4.02 19.26 -16.42
CA SER A 609 -4.72 18.02 -16.83
C SER A 609 -4.14 17.47 -18.13
N GLN A 610 -4.11 16.15 -18.25
CA GLN A 610 -3.68 15.41 -19.44
C GLN A 610 -4.86 14.83 -20.23
N GLN A 611 -6.12 15.12 -19.82
CA GLN A 611 -7.34 14.70 -20.51
C GLN A 611 -7.54 15.39 -21.85
#